data_b589b951e188a6f3320175cb0a07fc4d
#
_entry.id   b589b951e188a6f3320175cb0a07fc4d
#
_cell.length_a   1.000
_cell.length_b   1.000
_cell.length_c   1.000
_cell.angle_alpha   90.00
_cell.angle_beta   90.00
_cell.angle_gamma   90.00
#
_symmetry.space_group_name_H-M   'P 1'
#
loop_
_entity.id
_entity.type
_entity.pdbx_description
1 polymer ?
#
loop_
_entity_poly.entity_id
_entity_poly.type
_entity_poly.pdbx_seq_one_letter_code
_entity_poly.pdbx_strand_id
1 'polypeptide(L)'
;MLDRFRTAQAGSIARLRRLAEEGQLPAPWNFSEINARPGFAAALRTAGAPAVIAEYKRASPSRGVINLDLTPADVARMYAENGAACFSVLTEAAHFQGDLRFLTQMAFAGRPMLRKDFLLDPLQVVETAATPASALLLIMRMFADAQAVREMLDACRLYGLEAVCEVFDEADLDLARAAGAEIIQVNNRDLDTLATDLGVSRRLAARKEEGELWISASGLD
;
A
#
# COMPACT_ATOMS: atom_id res chain seq x y z
N MET A 1 -16.14 9.07 5.03
CA MET A 1 -15.56 8.54 3.77
C MET A 1 -15.15 7.05 3.86
N LEU A 2 -14.53 6.61 4.93
CA LEU A 2 -14.02 5.22 5.08
C LEU A 2 -15.09 4.12 4.94
N ASP A 3 -16.33 4.35 5.39
CA ASP A 3 -17.41 3.35 5.27
C ASP A 3 -17.73 3.01 3.80
N ARG A 4 -17.58 3.97 2.88
CA ARG A 4 -17.72 3.71 1.45
C ARG A 4 -16.68 2.72 0.94
N PHE A 5 -15.45 2.85 1.41
CA PHE A 5 -14.36 1.95 1.04
C PHE A 5 -14.53 0.57 1.67
N ARG A 6 -15.01 0.50 2.92
CA ARG A 6 -15.38 -0.79 3.56
C ARG A 6 -16.46 -1.51 2.75
N THR A 7 -17.49 -0.78 2.34
CA THR A 7 -18.57 -1.32 1.50
C THR A 7 -18.04 -1.80 0.14
N ALA A 8 -17.16 -1.03 -0.50
CA ALA A 8 -16.55 -1.42 -1.78
C ALA A 8 -15.72 -2.71 -1.67
N GLN A 9 -15.05 -2.95 -0.53
CA GLN A 9 -14.24 -4.15 -0.30
C GLN A 9 -15.08 -5.39 0.07
N ALA A 10 -16.31 -5.24 0.55
CA ALA A 10 -17.13 -6.37 0.99
C ALA A 10 -17.32 -7.43 -0.09
N GLY A 11 -17.53 -7.01 -1.36
CA GLY A 11 -17.65 -7.93 -2.50
C GLY A 11 -16.36 -8.70 -2.80
N SER A 12 -15.21 -8.03 -2.74
CA SER A 12 -13.89 -8.64 -2.92
C SER A 12 -13.61 -9.68 -1.83
N ILE A 13 -13.86 -9.32 -0.56
CA ILE A 13 -13.68 -10.22 0.58
C ILE A 13 -14.60 -11.44 0.47
N ALA A 14 -15.89 -11.24 0.14
CA ALA A 14 -16.84 -12.35 -0.04
C ALA A 14 -16.40 -13.30 -1.16
N ARG A 15 -15.86 -12.77 -2.26
CA ARG A 15 -15.29 -13.58 -3.35
C ARG A 15 -14.09 -14.40 -2.86
N LEU A 16 -13.17 -13.79 -2.12
CA LEU A 16 -11.99 -14.48 -1.61
C LEU A 16 -12.35 -15.57 -0.59
N ARG A 17 -13.32 -15.33 0.27
CA ARG A 17 -13.82 -16.34 1.22
C ARG A 17 -14.39 -17.56 0.51
N ARG A 18 -15.19 -17.35 -0.53
CA ARG A 18 -15.70 -18.45 -1.36
C ARG A 18 -14.56 -19.24 -2.02
N LEU A 19 -13.57 -18.55 -2.61
CA LEU A 19 -12.40 -19.22 -3.19
C LEU A 19 -11.60 -20.00 -2.13
N ALA A 20 -11.53 -19.52 -0.90
CA ALA A 20 -10.89 -20.23 0.21
C ALA A 20 -11.64 -21.52 0.56
N GLU A 21 -12.97 -21.45 0.67
CA GLU A 21 -13.85 -22.61 0.94
C GLU A 21 -13.73 -23.67 -0.18
N GLU A 22 -13.57 -23.24 -1.42
CA GLU A 22 -13.41 -24.13 -2.59
C GLU A 22 -11.96 -24.62 -2.79
N GLY A 23 -11.00 -24.17 -1.97
CA GLY A 23 -9.57 -24.49 -2.15
C GLY A 23 -8.95 -23.89 -3.41
N GLN A 24 -9.51 -22.79 -3.91
CA GLN A 24 -9.16 -22.14 -5.18
C GLN A 24 -8.49 -20.78 -5.00
N LEU A 25 -7.94 -20.49 -3.81
CA LEU A 25 -7.16 -19.29 -3.63
C LEU A 25 -5.99 -19.23 -4.61
N PRO A 26 -5.65 -18.03 -5.13
CA PRO A 26 -4.54 -17.89 -6.05
C PRO A 26 -3.23 -18.31 -5.37
N ALA A 27 -2.38 -19.04 -6.10
CA ALA A 27 -1.06 -19.40 -5.63
C ALA A 27 -0.18 -18.13 -5.51
N PRO A 28 0.77 -18.11 -4.56
CA PRO A 28 1.73 -17.02 -4.46
C PRO A 28 2.49 -16.82 -5.77
N TRP A 29 2.83 -15.56 -6.06
CA TRP A 29 3.62 -15.19 -7.24
C TRP A 29 4.95 -15.94 -7.24
N ASN A 30 5.25 -16.62 -8.34
CA ASN A 30 6.48 -17.38 -8.47
C ASN A 30 7.65 -16.45 -8.81
N PHE A 31 8.44 -16.10 -7.80
CA PHE A 31 9.75 -15.48 -7.99
C PHE A 31 10.77 -16.60 -8.21
N SER A 32 11.52 -16.55 -9.31
CA SER A 32 12.66 -17.45 -9.49
C SER A 32 13.77 -17.14 -8.48
N GLU A 33 14.66 -18.09 -8.22
CA GLU A 33 15.83 -17.88 -7.33
C GLU A 33 16.70 -16.68 -7.78
N ILE A 34 16.66 -16.35 -9.08
CA ILE A 34 17.40 -15.23 -9.68
C ILE A 34 16.65 -13.90 -9.52
N ASN A 35 15.31 -13.94 -9.38
CA ASN A 35 14.44 -12.79 -9.26
C ASN A 35 13.59 -12.91 -7.98
N ALA A 36 14.22 -12.82 -6.82
CA ALA A 36 13.51 -12.73 -5.55
C ALA A 36 12.60 -11.48 -5.51
N ARG A 37 11.54 -11.54 -4.71
CA ARG A 37 10.69 -10.37 -4.43
C ARG A 37 11.56 -9.21 -3.94
N PRO A 38 11.59 -8.06 -4.63
CA PRO A 38 12.44 -6.95 -4.21
C PRO A 38 11.91 -6.36 -2.89
N GLY A 39 12.79 -6.12 -1.92
CA GLY A 39 12.42 -5.55 -0.62
C GLY A 39 12.02 -4.08 -0.72
N PHE A 40 10.84 -3.74 -0.23
CA PHE A 40 10.30 -2.37 -0.28
C PHE A 40 11.07 -1.44 0.68
N ALA A 41 11.18 -1.83 1.95
CA ALA A 41 11.94 -1.07 2.95
C ALA A 41 13.43 -0.99 2.60
N ALA A 42 14.01 -2.09 2.11
CA ALA A 42 15.41 -2.13 1.70
C ALA A 42 15.70 -1.13 0.57
N ALA A 43 14.84 -1.05 -0.45
CA ALA A 43 14.99 -0.10 -1.54
C ALA A 43 14.93 1.37 -1.07
N LEU A 44 14.01 1.68 -0.15
CA LEU A 44 13.89 3.03 0.41
C LEU A 44 15.13 3.41 1.25
N ARG A 45 15.65 2.48 2.08
CA ARG A 45 16.85 2.72 2.86
C ARG A 45 18.10 2.88 1.98
N THR A 46 18.21 2.11 0.89
CA THR A 46 19.34 2.15 -0.04
C THR A 46 19.34 3.41 -0.90
N ALA A 47 18.17 3.89 -1.31
CA ALA A 47 18.05 5.11 -2.12
C ALA A 47 18.51 6.37 -1.39
N GLY A 48 18.53 6.32 -0.05
CA GLY A 48 18.85 7.48 0.78
C GLY A 48 17.68 8.47 0.89
N ALA A 49 17.88 9.56 1.63
CA ALA A 49 16.84 10.55 1.86
C ALA A 49 17.05 11.80 1.00
N PRO A 50 16.02 12.29 0.31
CA PRO A 50 14.67 11.73 0.23
C PRO A 50 14.56 10.61 -0.82
N ALA A 51 14.07 9.43 -0.40
CA ALA A 51 13.69 8.38 -1.34
C ALA A 51 12.28 8.66 -1.89
N VAL A 52 12.08 8.49 -3.19
CA VAL A 52 10.79 8.76 -3.85
C VAL A 52 10.02 7.47 -4.10
N ILE A 53 8.78 7.44 -3.60
CA ILE A 53 7.76 6.45 -3.97
C ILE A 53 6.83 7.12 -4.99
N ALA A 54 6.90 6.70 -6.26
CA ALA A 54 6.09 7.28 -7.31
C ALA A 54 4.73 6.56 -7.42
N GLU A 55 3.63 7.33 -7.40
CA GLU A 55 2.28 6.76 -7.36
C GLU A 55 1.64 6.73 -8.75
N TYR A 56 1.24 5.53 -9.20
CA TYR A 56 0.37 5.33 -10.36
C TYR A 56 -1.10 5.33 -9.94
N LYS A 57 -1.82 6.35 -10.40
CA LYS A 57 -3.23 6.58 -10.10
C LYS A 57 -3.97 7.16 -11.28
N ARG A 58 -5.01 6.47 -11.75
CA ARG A 58 -5.79 6.88 -12.93
C ARG A 58 -6.90 7.87 -12.61
N ALA A 59 -7.49 7.76 -11.44
CA ALA A 59 -8.56 8.61 -10.96
C ALA A 59 -8.52 8.76 -9.43
N SER A 60 -9.24 9.73 -8.89
CA SER A 60 -9.48 9.86 -7.45
C SER A 60 -10.82 10.54 -7.16
N PRO A 61 -11.43 10.30 -5.97
CA PRO A 61 -12.66 10.98 -5.59
C PRO A 61 -12.58 12.50 -5.60
N SER A 62 -11.38 13.07 -5.33
CA SER A 62 -11.16 14.51 -5.23
C SER A 62 -10.88 15.19 -6.57
N ARG A 63 -10.34 14.47 -7.56
CA ARG A 63 -9.93 15.04 -8.86
C ARG A 63 -10.64 14.43 -10.06
N GLY A 64 -11.48 13.40 -9.84
CA GLY A 64 -12.05 12.62 -10.93
C GLY A 64 -10.95 11.87 -11.71
N VAL A 65 -11.10 11.77 -13.02
CA VAL A 65 -10.09 11.17 -13.91
C VAL A 65 -8.86 12.08 -13.95
N ILE A 66 -7.68 11.46 -13.75
CA ILE A 66 -6.38 12.14 -13.76
C ILE A 66 -5.72 11.92 -15.13
N ASN A 67 -5.52 10.65 -15.51
CA ASN A 67 -4.95 10.29 -16.81
C ASN A 67 -5.33 8.84 -17.14
N LEU A 68 -5.89 8.62 -18.32
CA LEU A 68 -6.23 7.30 -18.84
C LEU A 68 -5.40 6.90 -20.07
N ASP A 69 -4.65 7.84 -20.65
CA ASP A 69 -3.90 7.64 -21.90
C ASP A 69 -2.56 6.91 -21.65
N LEU A 70 -1.96 7.15 -20.48
CA LEU A 70 -0.72 6.48 -20.10
C LEU A 70 -1.00 5.09 -19.54
N THR A 71 -0.41 4.09 -20.16
CA THR A 71 -0.48 2.71 -19.66
C THR A 71 0.35 2.52 -18.39
N PRO A 72 0.04 1.52 -17.53
CA PRO A 72 0.91 1.19 -16.39
C PRO A 72 2.37 0.95 -16.79
N ALA A 73 2.61 0.32 -17.96
CA ALA A 73 3.95 0.07 -18.46
C ALA A 73 4.70 1.35 -18.85
N ASP A 74 4.01 2.32 -19.47
CA ASP A 74 4.64 3.60 -19.81
C ASP A 74 5.05 4.36 -18.55
N VAL A 75 4.13 4.40 -17.56
CA VAL A 75 4.39 5.09 -16.28
C VAL A 75 5.52 4.40 -15.50
N ALA A 76 5.54 3.06 -15.46
CA ALA A 76 6.61 2.32 -14.79
C ALA A 76 7.99 2.64 -15.39
N ARG A 77 8.09 2.73 -16.72
CA ARG A 77 9.32 3.13 -17.40
C ARG A 77 9.73 4.55 -17.02
N MET A 78 8.79 5.50 -17.13
CA MET A 78 9.05 6.91 -16.78
C MET A 78 9.52 7.06 -15.33
N TYR A 79 8.86 6.38 -14.40
CA TYR A 79 9.21 6.46 -12.96
C TYR A 79 10.59 5.84 -12.70
N ALA A 80 10.89 4.68 -13.29
CA ALA A 80 12.18 4.01 -13.11
C ALA A 80 13.34 4.84 -13.68
N GLU A 81 13.17 5.43 -14.87
CA GLU A 81 14.17 6.29 -15.55
C GLU A 81 14.41 7.60 -14.77
N ASN A 82 13.40 8.09 -14.04
CA ASN A 82 13.52 9.29 -13.22
C ASN A 82 13.85 9.00 -11.73
N GLY A 83 14.36 7.82 -11.42
CA GLY A 83 14.97 7.53 -10.14
C GLY A 83 14.00 7.20 -9.01
N ALA A 84 12.74 6.85 -9.30
CA ALA A 84 11.84 6.34 -8.27
C ALA A 84 12.41 5.09 -7.60
N ALA A 85 12.48 5.08 -6.27
CA ALA A 85 12.97 3.95 -5.49
C ALA A 85 11.95 2.81 -5.48
N CYS A 86 10.67 3.15 -5.35
CA CYS A 86 9.54 2.24 -5.31
C CYS A 86 8.35 2.81 -6.08
N PHE A 87 7.38 1.96 -6.40
CA PHE A 87 6.10 2.41 -6.94
C PHE A 87 4.97 2.17 -5.94
N SER A 88 4.01 3.10 -5.90
CA SER A 88 2.71 2.93 -5.26
C SER A 88 1.66 2.75 -6.36
N VAL A 89 0.94 1.63 -6.36
CA VAL A 89 0.04 1.26 -7.45
C VAL A 89 -1.38 1.15 -6.92
N LEU A 90 -2.27 2.06 -7.35
CA LEU A 90 -3.68 2.01 -7.00
C LEU A 90 -4.34 0.80 -7.66
N THR A 91 -4.90 -0.11 -6.83
CA THR A 91 -5.60 -1.30 -7.30
C THR A 91 -7.10 -1.25 -7.02
N GLU A 92 -7.57 -0.30 -6.23
CA GLU A 92 -9.00 -0.10 -5.94
C GLU A 92 -9.76 0.35 -7.18
N ALA A 93 -10.76 -0.45 -7.61
CA ALA A 93 -11.42 -0.27 -8.89
C ALA A 93 -12.54 0.77 -8.87
N ALA A 94 -13.33 0.81 -7.79
CA ALA A 94 -14.59 1.56 -7.77
C ALA A 94 -14.40 3.09 -7.77
N HIS A 95 -13.37 3.58 -7.08
CA HIS A 95 -13.15 5.01 -6.85
C HIS A 95 -11.88 5.55 -7.51
N PHE A 96 -10.89 4.68 -7.75
CA PHE A 96 -9.60 5.07 -8.30
C PHE A 96 -9.35 4.51 -9.70
N GLN A 97 -10.30 3.75 -10.25
CA GLN A 97 -10.16 3.04 -11.54
C GLN A 97 -8.86 2.20 -11.59
N GLY A 98 -8.52 1.65 -10.42
CA GLY A 98 -7.38 0.76 -10.24
C GLY A 98 -7.67 -0.65 -10.73
N ASP A 99 -6.62 -1.45 -10.84
CA ASP A 99 -6.72 -2.86 -11.20
C ASP A 99 -5.50 -3.61 -10.64
N LEU A 100 -5.74 -4.77 -10.07
CA LEU A 100 -4.67 -5.62 -9.53
C LEU A 100 -3.65 -6.02 -10.61
N ARG A 101 -4.09 -6.13 -11.88
CA ARG A 101 -3.24 -6.42 -13.05
C ARG A 101 -2.19 -5.35 -13.32
N PHE A 102 -2.35 -4.12 -12.83
CA PHE A 102 -1.35 -3.07 -13.00
C PHE A 102 -0.03 -3.43 -12.33
N LEU A 103 -0.07 -4.14 -11.20
CA LEU A 103 1.14 -4.65 -10.56
C LEU A 103 1.96 -5.55 -11.50
N THR A 104 1.30 -6.48 -12.20
CA THR A 104 1.97 -7.35 -13.19
C THR A 104 2.49 -6.55 -14.38
N GLN A 105 1.72 -5.57 -14.87
CA GLN A 105 2.12 -4.73 -16.01
C GLN A 105 3.30 -3.82 -15.71
N MET A 106 3.54 -3.48 -14.44
CA MET A 106 4.65 -2.62 -14.01
C MET A 106 5.89 -3.39 -13.52
N ALA A 107 5.78 -4.72 -13.34
CA ALA A 107 6.83 -5.55 -12.73
C ALA A 107 8.16 -5.57 -13.49
N PHE A 108 8.13 -5.42 -14.82
CA PHE A 108 9.35 -5.42 -15.66
C PHE A 108 10.36 -4.33 -15.29
N ALA A 109 9.90 -3.26 -14.63
CA ALA A 109 10.77 -2.17 -14.19
C ALA A 109 11.68 -2.55 -13.00
N GLY A 110 11.46 -3.73 -12.38
CA GLY A 110 12.30 -4.27 -11.31
C GLY A 110 12.28 -3.45 -10.00
N ARG A 111 11.33 -2.53 -9.85
CA ARG A 111 11.17 -1.72 -8.63
C ARG A 111 10.18 -2.37 -7.67
N PRO A 112 10.44 -2.32 -6.34
CA PRO A 112 9.46 -2.75 -5.35
C PRO A 112 8.16 -2.00 -5.49
N MET A 113 7.03 -2.71 -5.34
CA MET A 113 5.71 -2.11 -5.51
C MET A 113 4.85 -2.27 -4.26
N LEU A 114 4.22 -1.16 -3.88
CA LEU A 114 3.17 -1.11 -2.85
C LEU A 114 1.80 -1.28 -3.53
N ARG A 115 1.05 -2.32 -3.15
CA ARG A 115 -0.38 -2.39 -3.45
C ARG A 115 -1.11 -1.34 -2.62
N LYS A 116 -1.58 -0.27 -3.26
CA LYS A 116 -2.36 0.81 -2.64
C LYS A 116 -3.85 0.52 -2.81
N ASP A 117 -4.46 0.04 -1.74
CA ASP A 117 -5.86 -0.40 -1.70
C ASP A 117 -6.41 -0.26 -0.27
N PHE A 118 -7.69 -0.60 -0.04
CA PHE A 118 -8.32 -0.63 1.27
C PHE A 118 -8.43 -2.09 1.75
N LEU A 119 -7.37 -2.60 2.36
CA LEU A 119 -7.26 -3.99 2.74
C LEU A 119 -7.67 -4.21 4.20
N LEU A 120 -8.56 -5.19 4.45
CA LEU A 120 -9.21 -5.40 5.75
C LEU A 120 -9.25 -6.86 6.19
N ASP A 121 -8.91 -7.79 5.30
CA ASP A 121 -9.05 -9.24 5.53
C ASP A 121 -7.76 -9.95 5.12
N PRO A 122 -7.22 -10.90 5.93
CA PRO A 122 -6.00 -11.64 5.60
C PRO A 122 -6.05 -12.35 4.22
N LEU A 123 -7.23 -12.69 3.71
CA LEU A 123 -7.34 -13.25 2.36
C LEU A 123 -6.94 -12.24 1.26
N GLN A 124 -7.04 -10.96 1.51
CA GLN A 124 -6.53 -9.93 0.58
C GLN A 124 -4.99 -9.86 0.61
N VAL A 125 -4.35 -10.29 1.71
CA VAL A 125 -2.90 -10.50 1.75
C VAL A 125 -2.51 -11.67 0.87
N VAL A 126 -3.27 -12.80 0.93
CA VAL A 126 -3.07 -13.94 0.03
C VAL A 126 -3.20 -13.53 -1.44
N GLU A 127 -4.23 -12.76 -1.77
CA GLU A 127 -4.41 -12.21 -3.12
C GLU A 127 -3.23 -11.32 -3.54
N THR A 128 -2.73 -10.48 -2.63
CA THR A 128 -1.55 -9.64 -2.88
C THR A 128 -0.30 -10.49 -3.13
N ALA A 129 -0.14 -11.56 -2.35
CA ALA A 129 0.98 -12.50 -2.51
C ALA A 129 1.01 -13.18 -3.88
N ALA A 130 -0.14 -13.32 -4.53
CA ALA A 130 -0.25 -13.83 -5.90
C ALA A 130 0.11 -12.80 -6.99
N THR A 131 0.59 -11.61 -6.60
CA THR A 131 1.07 -10.56 -7.49
C THR A 131 2.55 -10.26 -7.25
N PRO A 132 3.22 -9.53 -8.15
CA PRO A 132 4.60 -9.10 -7.93
C PRO A 132 4.74 -7.93 -6.92
N ALA A 133 3.71 -7.53 -6.19
CA ALA A 133 3.81 -6.51 -5.14
C ALA A 133 4.80 -6.93 -4.04
N SER A 134 5.56 -5.99 -3.52
CA SER A 134 6.50 -6.19 -2.40
C SER A 134 5.88 -5.84 -1.06
N ALA A 135 4.94 -4.88 -1.07
CA ALA A 135 4.29 -4.37 0.11
C ALA A 135 2.80 -4.12 -0.16
N LEU A 136 2.05 -3.96 0.92
CA LEU A 136 0.64 -3.55 0.88
C LEU A 136 0.35 -2.49 1.94
N LEU A 137 -0.71 -1.69 1.70
CA LEU A 137 -1.14 -0.63 2.59
C LEU A 137 -2.15 -1.13 3.61
N LEU A 138 -1.96 -0.78 4.88
CA LEU A 138 -2.93 -0.95 5.96
C LEU A 138 -3.27 0.42 6.55
N ILE A 139 -4.51 0.85 6.45
CA ILE A 139 -4.96 2.15 6.97
C ILE A 139 -5.46 1.96 8.40
N MET A 140 -4.75 2.51 9.39
CA MET A 140 -4.96 2.19 10.80
C MET A 140 -6.40 2.45 11.27
N ARG A 141 -6.98 3.59 10.95
CA ARG A 141 -8.38 3.91 11.34
C ARG A 141 -9.46 3.06 10.68
N MET A 142 -9.08 2.11 9.82
CA MET A 142 -10.01 1.09 9.30
C MET A 142 -10.06 -0.18 10.14
N PHE A 143 -9.23 -0.33 11.16
CA PHE A 143 -9.21 -1.48 12.06
C PHE A 143 -9.82 -1.11 13.41
N ALA A 144 -10.44 -2.11 14.06
CA ALA A 144 -11.10 -1.92 15.35
C ALA A 144 -10.09 -1.83 16.51
N ASP A 145 -9.01 -2.60 16.41
CA ASP A 145 -8.01 -2.74 17.47
C ASP A 145 -6.68 -3.28 16.94
N ALA A 146 -5.67 -3.33 17.80
CA ALA A 146 -4.33 -3.81 17.46
C ALA A 146 -4.29 -5.31 17.11
N GLN A 147 -5.24 -6.11 17.58
CA GLN A 147 -5.30 -7.53 17.25
C GLN A 147 -5.66 -7.73 15.78
N ALA A 148 -6.64 -7.00 15.26
CA ALA A 148 -7.02 -7.04 13.85
C ALA A 148 -5.88 -6.60 12.93
N VAL A 149 -5.12 -5.56 13.32
CA VAL A 149 -3.91 -5.15 12.57
C VAL A 149 -2.84 -6.24 12.63
N ARG A 150 -2.61 -6.84 13.79
CA ARG A 150 -1.60 -7.90 13.98
C ARG A 150 -1.88 -9.11 13.10
N GLU A 151 -3.13 -9.52 12.94
CA GLU A 151 -3.52 -10.61 12.03
C GLU A 151 -3.12 -10.31 10.58
N MET A 152 -3.27 -9.06 10.14
CA MET A 152 -2.81 -8.63 8.81
C MET A 152 -1.28 -8.64 8.70
N LEU A 153 -0.57 -8.18 9.74
CA LEU A 153 0.90 -8.17 9.77
C LEU A 153 1.47 -9.59 9.76
N ASP A 154 0.86 -10.52 10.51
CA ASP A 154 1.26 -11.92 10.55
C ASP A 154 1.04 -12.60 9.20
N ALA A 155 -0.09 -12.32 8.54
CA ALA A 155 -0.33 -12.77 7.17
C ALA A 155 0.73 -12.20 6.21
N CYS A 156 1.09 -10.93 6.31
CA CYS A 156 2.16 -10.34 5.49
C CYS A 156 3.49 -11.08 5.70
N ARG A 157 3.89 -11.33 6.94
CA ARG A 157 5.12 -12.07 7.27
C ARG A 157 5.11 -13.48 6.68
N LEU A 158 3.96 -14.19 6.78
CA LEU A 158 3.81 -15.55 6.24
C LEU A 158 4.06 -15.60 4.73
N TYR A 159 3.64 -14.57 3.99
CA TYR A 159 3.76 -14.51 2.54
C TYR A 159 4.95 -13.68 2.05
N GLY A 160 5.84 -13.24 2.93
CA GLY A 160 7.01 -12.45 2.56
C GLY A 160 6.66 -11.09 1.96
N LEU A 161 5.56 -10.47 2.43
CA LEU A 161 5.14 -9.13 2.09
C LEU A 161 5.48 -8.16 3.22
N GLU A 162 5.76 -6.91 2.88
CA GLU A 162 5.95 -5.84 3.84
C GLU A 162 4.64 -5.05 4.01
N ALA A 163 4.30 -4.69 5.24
CA ALA A 163 3.10 -3.89 5.52
C ALA A 163 3.47 -2.43 5.75
N VAL A 164 2.86 -1.53 4.99
CA VAL A 164 2.95 -0.08 5.20
C VAL A 164 1.72 0.37 5.96
N CYS A 165 1.90 0.79 7.22
CA CYS A 165 0.82 1.21 8.11
C CYS A 165 0.58 2.71 7.98
N GLU A 166 -0.57 3.09 7.41
CA GLU A 166 -0.94 4.49 7.19
C GLU A 166 -1.63 5.07 8.41
N VAL A 167 -1.08 6.18 8.90
CA VAL A 167 -1.53 6.92 10.09
C VAL A 167 -1.84 8.37 9.75
N PHE A 168 -2.79 8.98 10.46
CA PHE A 168 -3.22 10.36 10.27
C PHE A 168 -3.04 11.21 11.53
N ASP A 169 -2.94 10.54 12.69
CA ASP A 169 -2.79 11.17 14.00
C ASP A 169 -2.04 10.25 14.98
N GLU A 170 -1.93 10.71 16.21
CA GLU A 170 -1.24 10.02 17.29
C GLU A 170 -1.95 8.70 17.68
N ALA A 171 -3.28 8.66 17.63
CA ALA A 171 -4.04 7.45 17.98
C ALA A 171 -3.82 6.35 16.93
N ASP A 172 -3.80 6.69 15.64
CA ASP A 172 -3.45 5.77 14.57
C ASP A 172 -2.01 5.25 14.73
N LEU A 173 -1.06 6.13 15.11
CA LEU A 173 0.34 5.75 15.36
C LEU A 173 0.46 4.79 16.54
N ASP A 174 -0.23 5.06 17.64
CA ASP A 174 -0.22 4.20 18.83
C ASP A 174 -0.84 2.83 18.52
N LEU A 175 -1.90 2.79 17.70
CA LEU A 175 -2.51 1.55 17.21
C LEU A 175 -1.53 0.74 16.35
N ALA A 176 -0.85 1.38 15.40
CA ALA A 176 0.15 0.75 14.54
C ALA A 176 1.29 0.11 15.35
N ARG A 177 1.82 0.84 16.33
CA ARG A 177 2.88 0.35 17.23
C ARG A 177 2.43 -0.77 18.13
N ALA A 178 1.23 -0.68 18.72
CA ALA A 178 0.66 -1.74 19.53
C ALA A 178 0.49 -3.06 18.75
N ALA A 179 0.34 -2.98 17.44
CA ALA A 179 0.30 -4.14 16.55
C ALA A 179 1.69 -4.64 16.11
N GLY A 180 2.75 -3.84 16.26
CA GLY A 180 4.12 -4.18 15.85
C GLY A 180 4.45 -3.76 14.41
N ALA A 181 3.92 -2.61 13.96
CA ALA A 181 4.25 -2.03 12.66
C ALA A 181 5.69 -1.49 12.63
N GLU A 182 6.39 -1.71 11.51
CA GLU A 182 7.78 -1.26 11.29
C GLU A 182 7.88 -0.16 10.23
N ILE A 183 6.90 -0.09 9.31
CA ILE A 183 6.85 0.91 8.24
C ILE A 183 5.62 1.78 8.47
N ILE A 184 5.85 3.03 8.80
CA ILE A 184 4.81 4.03 9.11
C ILE A 184 4.71 5.02 7.95
N GLN A 185 3.51 5.15 7.38
CA GLN A 185 3.21 6.18 6.40
C GLN A 185 2.29 7.24 7.01
N VAL A 186 2.78 8.47 7.12
CA VAL A 186 1.94 9.59 7.54
C VAL A 186 1.21 10.15 6.33
N ASN A 187 -0.12 10.11 6.36
CA ASN A 187 -0.93 10.75 5.34
C ASN A 187 -1.32 12.17 5.78
N ASN A 188 -0.78 13.17 5.06
CA ASN A 188 -1.04 14.59 5.34
C ASN A 188 -2.43 15.07 4.87
N ARG A 189 -3.18 14.21 4.16
CA ARG A 189 -4.52 14.55 3.67
C ARG A 189 -5.58 14.01 4.61
N ASP A 190 -6.38 14.90 5.17
CA ASP A 190 -7.58 14.51 5.89
C ASP A 190 -8.58 13.84 4.93
N LEU A 191 -9.12 12.68 5.32
CA LEU A 191 -9.98 11.89 4.45
C LEU A 191 -11.40 12.46 4.32
N ASP A 192 -11.86 13.25 5.27
CA ASP A 192 -13.23 13.79 5.27
C ASP A 192 -13.28 15.16 4.60
N THR A 193 -12.33 16.04 4.90
CA THR A 193 -12.25 17.41 4.35
C THR A 193 -11.46 17.48 3.06
N LEU A 194 -10.62 16.48 2.76
CA LEU A 194 -9.64 16.44 1.67
C LEU A 194 -8.55 17.54 1.76
N ALA A 195 -8.53 18.29 2.83
CA ALA A 195 -7.48 19.28 3.10
C ALA A 195 -6.14 18.58 3.36
N THR A 196 -5.06 19.21 2.94
CA THR A 196 -3.69 18.71 3.14
C THR A 196 -2.94 19.63 4.09
N ASP A 197 -2.34 19.05 5.14
CA ASP A 197 -1.52 19.74 6.13
C ASP A 197 -0.20 18.98 6.37
N LEU A 198 0.90 19.48 5.83
CA LEU A 198 2.24 18.91 6.04
C LEU A 198 2.72 19.01 7.51
N GLY A 199 2.04 19.80 8.34
CA GLY A 199 2.26 19.86 9.78
C GLY A 199 2.03 18.51 10.47
N VAL A 200 1.15 17.66 9.91
CA VAL A 200 0.89 16.31 10.44
C VAL A 200 2.16 15.46 10.42
N SER A 201 2.84 15.38 9.25
CA SER A 201 4.11 14.66 9.16
C SER A 201 5.16 15.21 10.12
N ARG A 202 5.29 16.54 10.24
CA ARG A 202 6.28 17.17 11.14
C ARG A 202 5.99 16.86 12.62
N ARG A 203 4.72 16.91 13.01
CA ARG A 203 4.28 16.63 14.39
C ARG A 203 4.51 15.16 14.75
N LEU A 204 4.07 14.24 13.90
CA LEU A 204 4.22 12.81 14.16
C LEU A 204 5.68 12.34 14.07
N ALA A 205 6.48 12.92 13.17
CA ALA A 205 7.90 12.57 13.03
C ALA A 205 8.72 12.83 14.31
N ALA A 206 8.28 13.76 15.18
CA ALA A 206 8.91 13.98 16.49
C ALA A 206 8.77 12.77 17.44
N ARG A 207 7.86 11.84 17.13
CA ARG A 207 7.63 10.60 17.89
C ARG A 207 8.30 9.38 17.25
N LYS A 208 9.10 9.55 16.19
CA LYS A 208 9.76 8.42 15.52
C LYS A 208 10.65 7.65 16.48
N GLU A 209 10.55 6.33 16.46
CA GLU A 209 11.38 5.41 17.23
C GLU A 209 12.47 4.78 16.37
N GLU A 210 13.51 4.25 17.04
CA GLU A 210 14.61 3.59 16.37
C GLU A 210 14.12 2.32 15.64
N GLY A 211 14.64 2.10 14.43
CA GLY A 211 14.24 0.96 13.58
C GLY A 211 13.05 1.22 12.67
N GLU A 212 12.15 2.15 13.00
CA GLU A 212 11.02 2.48 12.15
C GLU A 212 11.44 3.13 10.84
N LEU A 213 10.82 2.72 9.74
CA LEU A 213 10.89 3.42 8.44
C LEU A 213 9.68 4.34 8.30
N TRP A 214 9.93 5.62 8.04
CA TRP A 214 8.87 6.60 7.92
C TRP A 214 8.72 7.15 6.50
N ILE A 215 7.48 7.27 6.06
CA ILE A 215 7.07 7.78 4.75
C ILE A 215 6.12 8.95 4.99
N SER A 216 6.31 10.06 4.28
CA SER A 216 5.34 11.16 4.21
C SER A 216 4.57 11.04 2.90
N ALA A 217 3.25 11.13 2.96
CA ALA A 217 2.37 11.00 1.81
C ALA A 217 1.36 12.14 1.74
N SER A 218 0.93 12.47 0.53
CA SER A 218 0.01 13.55 0.18
C SER A 218 0.58 14.97 0.38
N GLY A 219 0.36 15.83 -0.62
CA GLY A 219 0.73 17.25 -0.58
C GLY A 219 2.23 17.52 -0.64
N LEU A 220 3.01 16.60 -1.15
CA LEU A 220 4.43 16.81 -1.45
C LEU A 220 4.53 17.37 -2.88
N ASP A 221 5.13 18.53 -3.04
CA ASP A 221 5.41 19.23 -4.29
C ASP A 221 6.85 19.01 -4.74
#